data_31da072a63b1c236c77c3f8257923b62
#
_entry.id   31da072a63b1c236c77c3f8257923b62
#
_cell.length_a   1.000
_cell.length_b   1.000
_cell.length_c   1.000
_cell.angle_alpha   90.00
_cell.angle_beta   90.00
_cell.angle_gamma   90.00
#
_symmetry.space_group_name_H-M   'P 1'
#
loop_
_entity.id
_entity.type
_entity.pdbx_description
1 polymer ?
#
loop_
_entity_poly.entity_id
_entity_poly.type
_entity_poly.pdbx_seq_one_letter_code
_entity_poly.pdbx_strand_id
1 'polypeptide(L)'
;MFLEFPSLGGMPNPQRAPLTSVAALAAAGRLMHRLRSLRFILLPVLLLALGAACHKSSSTANDPGQPPVITTGPVDTTTITGRPVSLGVAATGAPALRYQWTKDGTDILGALGSTYTIPNPKVADAGNYTVTIVNPIGSITSAPVALTVLAAVSFNAPTGIAVDATGNLFISDSSDHTIWKVSTTNQKTLLAGSPGLPGSTDGTGLGARFNNPNGLALDPAGNLVVADTGNHTIRRVTQGGVVTTLAGSPGLSGSADGTALARFNGPFGLAVDATGGVYIADTQNHTIRFLAVNGTVSTFAGTALSPGLVNGPGASARFVEPNGLALAPNGTLYVADYGNSCIRAISPAALVTTFSGQGGLPGFLDGGATTAQFHLPVAIALDATGILWVADTHNHAIRRITPDGTVFLMAGSGFAGNADGVTTAALFDFPCGIAATPSGNLVVADTYNHILRNLTTTGTVTSLTTP
;
A
#
# COMPACT_ATOMS: atom_id res chain seq x y z
N MET A 1 2.81 16.31 -10.20
CA MET A 1 4.26 16.47 -9.94
C MET A 1 4.67 15.18 -9.25
N PHE A 2 5.27 14.28 -10.02
CA PHE A 2 5.60 12.92 -9.56
C PHE A 2 6.68 13.00 -8.49
N LEU A 3 6.55 12.18 -7.44
CA LEU A 3 7.65 11.89 -6.53
C LEU A 3 8.76 11.25 -7.35
N GLU A 4 9.73 12.03 -7.81
CA GLU A 4 11.01 11.49 -8.17
C GLU A 4 11.70 11.10 -6.86
N PHE A 5 11.68 9.81 -6.53
CA PHE A 5 12.75 9.27 -5.71
C PHE A 5 14.04 9.62 -6.45
N PRO A 6 15.10 10.05 -5.76
CA PRO A 6 16.33 10.45 -6.42
C PRO A 6 16.73 9.37 -7.39
N SER A 7 16.89 9.76 -8.67
CA SER A 7 17.19 8.87 -9.77
C SER A 7 18.45 8.06 -9.44
N LEU A 8 18.30 6.76 -9.35
CA LEU A 8 19.42 5.82 -9.43
C LEU A 8 20.10 6.06 -10.77
N GLY A 9 21.32 6.56 -10.73
CA GLY A 9 22.15 6.75 -11.92
C GLY A 9 22.31 5.45 -12.70
N GLY A 10 21.84 5.44 -13.94
CA GLY A 10 22.32 4.63 -15.03
C GLY A 10 22.12 3.12 -14.93
N MET A 11 20.89 2.61 -15.09
CA MET A 11 20.69 1.32 -15.73
C MET A 11 19.83 1.52 -16.98
N PRO A 12 20.21 0.95 -18.15
CA PRO A 12 19.46 1.13 -19.38
C PRO A 12 18.12 0.41 -19.28
N ASN A 13 17.06 1.14 -19.61
CA ASN A 13 15.71 0.65 -19.84
C ASN A 13 15.73 -0.58 -20.76
N PRO A 14 15.19 -1.75 -20.39
CA PRO A 14 15.06 -2.86 -21.30
C PRO A 14 14.01 -2.50 -22.36
N GLN A 15 14.47 -1.95 -23.47
CA GLN A 15 13.70 -1.80 -24.69
C GLN A 15 13.15 -3.17 -25.09
N ARG A 16 11.87 -3.22 -25.41
CA ARG A 16 11.18 -4.34 -26.02
C ARG A 16 11.99 -4.90 -27.19
N ALA A 17 12.57 -6.08 -27.03
CA ALA A 17 13.05 -6.87 -28.15
C ALA A 17 11.86 -7.57 -28.82
N PRO A 18 11.73 -7.54 -30.15
CA PRO A 18 10.72 -8.33 -30.83
C PRO A 18 11.08 -9.81 -30.75
N LEU A 19 10.12 -10.63 -30.29
CA LEU A 19 10.19 -12.09 -30.32
C LEU A 19 10.24 -12.58 -31.76
N THR A 20 11.43 -12.85 -32.27
CA THR A 20 11.63 -13.66 -33.45
C THR A 20 12.47 -14.86 -33.08
N SER A 21 11.85 -15.97 -32.72
CA SER A 21 12.45 -17.29 -32.95
C SER A 21 11.33 -18.33 -33.04
N VAL A 22 11.32 -18.99 -34.20
CA VAL A 22 10.40 -20.03 -34.68
C VAL A 22 10.48 -21.34 -33.85
N ALA A 23 11.28 -21.39 -32.81
CA ALA A 23 11.49 -22.60 -31.99
C ALA A 23 10.43 -22.86 -30.90
N ALA A 24 9.59 -21.86 -30.54
CA ALA A 24 8.60 -22.02 -29.48
C ALA A 24 7.25 -22.60 -29.96
N LEU A 25 7.00 -22.68 -31.28
CA LEU A 25 5.76 -23.23 -31.84
C LEU A 25 5.75 -24.77 -31.95
N ALA A 26 6.89 -25.45 -31.84
CA ALA A 26 6.98 -26.90 -31.92
C ALA A 26 6.66 -27.67 -30.62
N ALA A 27 6.69 -26.99 -29.48
CA ALA A 27 6.38 -27.61 -28.16
C ALA A 27 4.88 -27.61 -27.83
N ALA A 28 4.12 -26.63 -28.32
CA ALA A 28 2.68 -26.53 -28.08
C ALA A 28 1.84 -27.51 -28.92
N GLY A 29 2.37 -27.97 -30.05
CA GLY A 29 1.69 -28.91 -30.95
C GLY A 29 1.65 -30.37 -30.48
N ARG A 30 2.52 -30.75 -29.54
CA ARG A 30 2.58 -32.15 -29.05
C ARG A 30 1.75 -32.45 -27.81
N LEU A 31 1.22 -31.45 -27.14
CA LEU A 31 0.35 -31.64 -25.99
C LEU A 31 -1.13 -31.74 -26.34
N MET A 32 -1.53 -31.24 -27.51
CA MET A 32 -2.94 -31.31 -28.00
C MET A 32 -3.29 -32.63 -28.67
N HIS A 33 -2.31 -33.47 -29.04
CA HIS A 33 -2.56 -34.74 -29.70
C HIS A 33 -2.79 -35.92 -28.74
N ARG A 34 -2.58 -35.76 -27.41
CA ARG A 34 -2.81 -36.82 -26.42
C ARG A 34 -4.14 -36.71 -25.66
N LEU A 35 -4.96 -35.72 -25.94
CA LEU A 35 -6.28 -35.56 -25.30
C LEU A 35 -7.48 -35.90 -26.26
N ARG A 36 -7.20 -36.49 -27.44
CA ARG A 36 -8.25 -36.91 -28.37
C ARG A 36 -8.60 -38.42 -28.36
N SER A 37 -7.98 -39.19 -27.46
CA SER A 37 -8.20 -40.66 -27.47
C SER A 37 -8.98 -41.20 -26.24
N LEU A 38 -9.78 -40.38 -25.55
CA LEU A 38 -10.64 -40.87 -24.46
C LEU A 38 -12.07 -40.34 -24.60
N ARG A 39 -12.70 -40.60 -25.78
CA ARG A 39 -14.14 -40.50 -25.95
C ARG A 39 -14.58 -41.55 -26.95
N PHE A 40 -14.69 -42.76 -26.48
CA PHE A 40 -15.58 -43.80 -27.10
C PHE A 40 -15.68 -44.92 -26.08
N ILE A 41 -16.80 -45.04 -25.44
CA ILE A 41 -17.49 -46.24 -24.92
C ILE A 41 -18.56 -45.72 -23.96
N LEU A 42 -19.78 -45.67 -24.44
CA LEU A 42 -21.02 -46.10 -23.83
C LEU A 42 -22.23 -45.49 -24.58
N LEU A 43 -22.62 -46.20 -25.63
CA LEU A 43 -24.01 -46.32 -26.02
C LEU A 43 -24.33 -47.79 -25.86
N PRO A 44 -25.47 -48.17 -25.28
CA PRO A 44 -26.44 -48.76 -26.15
C PRO A 44 -27.91 -48.40 -25.87
N VAL A 45 -28.63 -48.27 -26.97
CA VAL A 45 -29.97 -48.83 -27.23
C VAL A 45 -31.14 -48.30 -26.40
N LEU A 46 -31.98 -47.51 -27.07
CA LEU A 46 -33.41 -47.75 -27.05
C LEU A 46 -33.99 -47.43 -28.43
N LEU A 47 -34.58 -48.47 -28.99
CA LEU A 47 -35.16 -48.60 -30.35
C LEU A 47 -36.67 -48.30 -30.30
N LEU A 48 -37.11 -47.56 -31.31
CA LEU A 48 -38.49 -47.54 -31.91
C LEU A 48 -39.67 -47.24 -31.00
N ALA A 49 -40.30 -46.09 -31.31
CA ALA A 49 -41.75 -46.06 -31.63
C ALA A 49 -41.94 -44.97 -32.70
N LEU A 50 -42.12 -45.41 -33.96
CA LEU A 50 -42.67 -44.59 -35.03
C LEU A 50 -44.14 -44.31 -34.70
N GLY A 51 -44.42 -43.08 -34.23
CA GLY A 51 -45.77 -42.54 -34.27
C GLY A 51 -45.80 -41.43 -35.32
N ALA A 52 -46.53 -41.64 -36.43
CA ALA A 52 -46.76 -40.60 -37.40
C ALA A 52 -47.49 -39.42 -36.73
N ALA A 53 -46.80 -38.40 -36.37
CA ALA A 53 -47.38 -37.12 -35.97
C ALA A 53 -47.40 -36.20 -37.19
N CYS A 54 -48.59 -35.95 -37.65
CA CYS A 54 -48.97 -34.96 -38.64
C CYS A 54 -48.23 -33.64 -38.40
N HIS A 55 -47.41 -33.22 -39.37
CA HIS A 55 -46.83 -31.91 -39.40
C HIS A 55 -47.94 -30.88 -39.62
N LYS A 56 -48.59 -30.43 -38.55
CA LYS A 56 -49.22 -29.12 -38.58
C LYS A 56 -48.09 -28.11 -38.58
N SER A 57 -47.83 -27.47 -39.70
CA SER A 57 -47.15 -26.18 -39.71
C SER A 57 -47.97 -25.23 -38.85
N SER A 58 -47.64 -25.14 -37.57
CA SER A 58 -48.09 -24.03 -36.77
C SER A 58 -47.38 -22.80 -37.35
N SER A 59 -48.16 -21.98 -38.10
CA SER A 59 -47.83 -20.57 -38.23
C SER A 59 -47.38 -20.11 -36.85
N THR A 60 -46.18 -19.57 -36.75
CA THR A 60 -45.70 -18.87 -35.56
C THR A 60 -46.69 -17.74 -35.29
N ALA A 61 -47.72 -18.03 -34.49
CA ALA A 61 -48.45 -16.99 -33.81
C ALA A 61 -47.36 -16.18 -33.07
N ASN A 62 -47.31 -14.87 -33.33
CA ASN A 62 -46.43 -13.94 -32.65
C ASN A 62 -46.49 -14.27 -31.16
N ASP A 63 -45.43 -14.83 -30.61
CA ASP A 63 -45.26 -14.88 -29.17
C ASP A 63 -45.32 -13.41 -28.74
N PRO A 64 -46.31 -12.98 -27.93
CA PRO A 64 -46.47 -11.59 -27.57
C PRO A 64 -45.27 -11.04 -26.81
N GLY A 65 -44.26 -11.89 -26.55
CA GLY A 65 -43.10 -11.56 -25.75
C GLY A 65 -43.38 -11.65 -24.26
N GLN A 66 -42.38 -11.43 -23.46
CA GLN A 66 -42.44 -11.44 -22.00
C GLN A 66 -42.10 -10.05 -21.44
N PRO A 67 -42.89 -9.48 -20.50
CA PRO A 67 -42.52 -8.25 -19.83
C PRO A 67 -41.20 -8.43 -19.06
N PRO A 68 -40.49 -7.34 -18.74
CA PRO A 68 -39.31 -7.41 -17.92
C PRO A 68 -39.61 -7.95 -16.51
N VAL A 69 -38.78 -8.87 -16.03
CA VAL A 69 -38.81 -9.40 -14.66
C VAL A 69 -37.41 -9.27 -14.06
N ILE A 70 -37.26 -8.59 -12.94
CA ILE A 70 -35.98 -8.50 -12.20
C ILE A 70 -35.77 -9.85 -11.47
N THR A 71 -34.69 -10.55 -11.82
CA THR A 71 -34.30 -11.82 -11.18
C THR A 71 -33.33 -11.60 -10.02
N THR A 72 -32.47 -10.56 -10.12
CA THR A 72 -31.59 -10.10 -9.03
C THR A 72 -31.56 -8.59 -9.09
N GLY A 73 -32.04 -7.93 -8.04
CA GLY A 73 -32.00 -6.47 -7.89
C GLY A 73 -30.62 -5.95 -7.50
N PRO A 74 -30.39 -4.65 -7.65
CA PRO A 74 -29.24 -4.02 -7.04
C PRO A 74 -29.33 -4.12 -5.51
N VAL A 75 -28.19 -3.96 -4.81
CA VAL A 75 -28.09 -4.05 -3.35
C VAL A 75 -27.43 -2.80 -2.77
N ASP A 76 -27.75 -2.51 -1.50
CA ASP A 76 -27.08 -1.44 -0.77
C ASP A 76 -25.56 -1.64 -0.79
N THR A 77 -24.85 -0.56 -1.10
CA THR A 77 -23.41 -0.63 -1.34
C THR A 77 -22.70 0.52 -0.63
N THR A 78 -21.61 0.23 0.04
CA THR A 78 -20.73 1.24 0.63
C THR A 78 -19.39 1.24 -0.08
N THR A 79 -18.88 2.42 -0.42
CA THR A 79 -17.53 2.63 -0.97
C THR A 79 -16.87 3.83 -0.30
N ILE A 80 -15.62 4.12 -0.67
CA ILE A 80 -14.92 5.35 -0.29
C ILE A 80 -14.69 6.24 -1.51
N THR A 81 -14.43 7.52 -1.27
CA THR A 81 -14.05 8.45 -2.34
C THR A 81 -12.87 7.92 -3.15
N GLY A 82 -12.95 8.00 -4.48
CA GLY A 82 -11.90 7.54 -5.39
C GLY A 82 -11.91 6.05 -5.72
N ARG A 83 -12.64 5.20 -4.98
CA ARG A 83 -12.70 3.76 -5.23
C ARG A 83 -13.89 3.42 -6.14
N PRO A 84 -13.66 2.86 -7.36
CA PRO A 84 -14.74 2.51 -8.28
C PRO A 84 -15.82 1.64 -7.62
N VAL A 85 -17.07 1.91 -7.97
CA VAL A 85 -18.22 1.13 -7.49
C VAL A 85 -19.17 0.85 -8.64
N SER A 86 -19.79 -0.34 -8.63
CA SER A 86 -20.75 -0.75 -9.64
C SER A 86 -22.04 -1.24 -8.98
N LEU A 87 -23.17 -0.76 -9.48
CA LEU A 87 -24.50 -1.23 -9.15
C LEU A 87 -24.99 -2.07 -10.31
N GLY A 88 -25.51 -3.27 -10.04
CA GLY A 88 -25.90 -4.22 -11.07
C GLY A 88 -27.31 -4.76 -10.87
N VAL A 89 -27.97 -5.11 -11.98
CA VAL A 89 -29.26 -5.77 -11.99
C VAL A 89 -29.25 -6.93 -13.00
N ALA A 90 -29.89 -8.04 -12.65
CA ALA A 90 -30.18 -9.09 -13.58
C ALA A 90 -31.70 -9.13 -13.84
N ALA A 91 -32.08 -9.26 -15.11
CA ALA A 91 -33.49 -9.31 -15.52
C ALA A 91 -33.70 -10.23 -16.72
N THR A 92 -34.91 -10.77 -16.85
CA THR A 92 -35.38 -11.54 -17.98
C THR A 92 -36.54 -10.82 -18.67
N GLY A 93 -36.80 -11.12 -19.93
CA GLY A 93 -37.87 -10.55 -20.74
C GLY A 93 -37.56 -10.62 -22.24
N ALA A 94 -38.58 -10.58 -23.09
CA ALA A 94 -38.44 -10.62 -24.54
C ALA A 94 -39.47 -9.69 -25.19
N PRO A 95 -39.15 -8.94 -26.27
CA PRO A 95 -37.83 -8.74 -26.87
C PRO A 95 -36.84 -7.94 -25.95
N ALA A 96 -35.68 -7.59 -26.52
CA ALA A 96 -34.53 -7.02 -25.79
C ALA A 96 -34.89 -5.93 -24.78
N LEU A 97 -34.25 -6.02 -23.61
CA LEU A 97 -34.43 -5.08 -22.49
C LEU A 97 -33.61 -3.82 -22.68
N ARG A 98 -34.19 -2.69 -22.26
CA ARG A 98 -33.51 -1.40 -22.14
C ARG A 98 -33.53 -1.00 -20.67
N TYR A 99 -32.46 -0.33 -20.22
CA TYR A 99 -32.25 0.06 -18.85
C TYR A 99 -32.11 1.59 -18.76
N GLN A 100 -32.55 2.15 -17.68
CA GLN A 100 -32.27 3.54 -17.28
C GLN A 100 -32.07 3.57 -15.76
N TRP A 101 -30.87 3.97 -15.33
CA TRP A 101 -30.59 4.21 -13.91
C TRP A 101 -30.97 5.62 -13.51
N THR A 102 -31.46 5.76 -12.29
CA THR A 102 -31.75 7.06 -11.66
C THR A 102 -31.02 7.19 -10.35
N LYS A 103 -30.73 8.43 -9.95
CA LYS A 103 -30.24 8.79 -8.62
C LYS A 103 -31.22 9.76 -8.00
N ASP A 104 -31.72 9.46 -6.80
CA ASP A 104 -32.68 10.31 -6.06
C ASP A 104 -33.88 10.74 -6.93
N GLY A 105 -34.33 9.82 -7.78
CA GLY A 105 -35.46 10.02 -8.71
C GLY A 105 -35.12 10.77 -10.00
N THR A 106 -33.85 11.14 -10.21
CA THR A 106 -33.41 11.86 -11.44
C THR A 106 -32.62 10.91 -12.33
N ASP A 107 -32.96 10.89 -13.63
CA ASP A 107 -32.28 10.06 -14.64
C ASP A 107 -30.79 10.39 -14.74
N ILE A 108 -29.94 9.36 -14.74
CA ILE A 108 -28.52 9.49 -14.96
C ILE A 108 -28.25 9.36 -16.46
N LEU A 109 -27.80 10.46 -17.08
CA LEU A 109 -27.55 10.50 -18.51
C LEU A 109 -26.54 9.44 -18.95
N GLY A 110 -26.93 8.60 -19.91
CA GLY A 110 -26.08 7.55 -20.47
C GLY A 110 -25.96 6.27 -19.63
N ALA A 111 -26.65 6.18 -18.49
CA ALA A 111 -26.67 4.98 -17.65
C ALA A 111 -27.72 3.97 -18.16
N LEU A 112 -27.44 3.35 -19.31
CA LEU A 112 -28.37 2.51 -20.09
C LEU A 112 -28.01 1.02 -20.06
N GLY A 113 -27.08 0.59 -19.22
CA GLY A 113 -26.67 -0.80 -19.09
C GLY A 113 -27.33 -1.52 -17.92
N SER A 114 -27.23 -2.85 -17.88
CA SER A 114 -27.59 -3.64 -16.71
C SER A 114 -26.66 -3.39 -15.50
N THR A 115 -25.55 -2.71 -15.73
CA THR A 115 -24.60 -2.27 -14.69
C THR A 115 -24.34 -0.77 -14.85
N TYR A 116 -24.39 -0.05 -13.76
CA TYR A 116 -23.96 1.34 -13.67
C TYR A 116 -22.70 1.43 -12.82
N THR A 117 -21.62 1.98 -13.36
CA THR A 117 -20.31 2.11 -12.70
C THR A 117 -19.96 3.58 -12.50
N ILE A 118 -19.57 3.93 -11.27
CA ILE A 118 -18.98 5.22 -10.92
C ILE A 118 -17.47 4.98 -10.73
N PRO A 119 -16.63 5.41 -11.68
CA PRO A 119 -15.20 5.07 -11.66
C PRO A 119 -14.41 5.83 -10.58
N ASN A 120 -14.88 7.00 -10.17
CA ASN A 120 -14.24 7.86 -9.17
C ASN A 120 -15.31 8.52 -8.29
N PRO A 121 -15.95 7.78 -7.37
CA PRO A 121 -17.04 8.26 -6.56
C PRO A 121 -16.59 9.38 -5.61
N LYS A 122 -17.46 10.38 -5.45
CA LYS A 122 -17.33 11.49 -4.49
C LYS A 122 -18.45 11.36 -3.45
N VAL A 123 -18.31 12.00 -2.29
CA VAL A 123 -19.38 12.03 -1.27
C VAL A 123 -20.72 12.47 -1.85
N ALA A 124 -20.72 13.39 -2.83
CA ALA A 124 -21.93 13.84 -3.51
C ALA A 124 -22.62 12.77 -4.36
N ASP A 125 -21.95 11.65 -4.66
CA ASP A 125 -22.57 10.51 -5.38
C ASP A 125 -23.35 9.59 -4.45
N ALA A 126 -23.26 9.76 -3.13
CA ALA A 126 -24.14 9.07 -2.17
C ALA A 126 -25.61 9.44 -2.46
N GLY A 127 -26.52 8.47 -2.29
CA GLY A 127 -27.94 8.65 -2.55
C GLY A 127 -28.66 7.35 -2.84
N ASN A 128 -29.94 7.43 -3.20
CA ASN A 128 -30.77 6.29 -3.55
C ASN A 128 -30.80 6.06 -5.06
N TYR A 129 -30.46 4.86 -5.47
CA TYR A 129 -30.42 4.47 -6.87
C TYR A 129 -31.53 3.47 -7.22
N THR A 130 -32.18 3.67 -8.38
CA THR A 130 -33.10 2.68 -8.95
C THR A 130 -32.74 2.46 -10.41
N VAL A 131 -33.19 1.33 -10.96
CA VAL A 131 -33.11 1.06 -12.39
C VAL A 131 -34.49 0.68 -12.92
N THR A 132 -34.92 1.39 -13.96
CA THR A 132 -36.12 1.06 -14.73
C THR A 132 -35.72 0.24 -15.96
N ILE A 133 -36.40 -0.89 -16.15
CA ILE A 133 -36.16 -1.83 -17.25
C ILE A 133 -37.42 -1.88 -18.08
N VAL A 134 -37.29 -1.67 -19.38
CA VAL A 134 -38.42 -1.60 -20.31
C VAL A 134 -38.20 -2.49 -21.52
N ASN A 135 -39.28 -3.03 -22.02
CA ASN A 135 -39.38 -3.57 -23.39
C ASN A 135 -40.75 -3.17 -23.98
N PRO A 136 -41.08 -3.52 -25.23
CA PRO A 136 -42.40 -3.17 -25.84
C PRO A 136 -43.62 -3.77 -25.12
N ILE A 137 -43.43 -4.75 -24.22
CA ILE A 137 -44.48 -5.45 -23.49
C ILE A 137 -44.81 -4.79 -22.17
N GLY A 138 -43.80 -4.12 -21.53
CA GLY A 138 -43.98 -3.48 -20.24
C GLY A 138 -42.71 -2.90 -19.65
N SER A 139 -42.80 -2.48 -18.39
CA SER A 139 -41.70 -1.96 -17.63
C SER A 139 -41.73 -2.44 -16.17
N ILE A 140 -40.55 -2.47 -15.55
CA ILE A 140 -40.38 -2.73 -14.10
C ILE A 140 -39.28 -1.85 -13.57
N THR A 141 -39.45 -1.36 -12.36
CA THR A 141 -38.42 -0.56 -11.65
C THR A 141 -37.98 -1.33 -10.40
N SER A 142 -36.69 -1.33 -10.13
CA SER A 142 -36.16 -1.96 -8.92
C SER A 142 -36.59 -1.22 -7.66
N ALA A 143 -36.54 -1.90 -6.51
CA ALA A 143 -36.52 -1.21 -5.23
C ALA A 143 -35.32 -0.24 -5.18
N PRO A 144 -35.44 0.91 -4.48
CA PRO A 144 -34.32 1.81 -4.28
C PRO A 144 -33.24 1.15 -3.40
N VAL A 145 -31.97 1.36 -3.77
CA VAL A 145 -30.82 0.92 -2.99
C VAL A 145 -29.95 2.10 -2.62
N ALA A 146 -29.42 2.09 -1.41
CA ALA A 146 -28.55 3.14 -0.91
C ALA A 146 -27.09 2.93 -1.37
N LEU A 147 -26.52 3.93 -2.04
CA LEU A 147 -25.07 4.03 -2.19
C LEU A 147 -24.55 4.98 -1.10
N THR A 148 -23.70 4.46 -0.20
CA THR A 148 -22.97 5.27 0.77
C THR A 148 -21.55 5.48 0.27
N VAL A 149 -21.10 6.75 0.22
CA VAL A 149 -19.72 7.11 -0.14
C VAL A 149 -19.07 7.82 1.03
N LEU A 150 -18.14 7.14 1.70
CA LEU A 150 -17.38 7.69 2.82
C LEU A 150 -16.16 8.48 2.32
N ALA A 151 -15.85 9.58 2.98
CA ALA A 151 -14.60 10.29 2.70
C ALA A 151 -13.41 9.51 3.28
N ALA A 152 -12.41 9.20 2.46
CA ALA A 152 -11.15 8.64 2.96
C ALA A 152 -10.35 9.69 3.74
N VAL A 153 -9.58 9.27 4.75
CA VAL A 153 -8.54 10.12 5.36
C VAL A 153 -7.39 10.20 4.36
N SER A 154 -7.40 11.25 3.54
CA SER A 154 -6.49 11.40 2.41
C SER A 154 -5.34 12.35 2.72
N PHE A 155 -4.24 12.14 2.01
CA PHE A 155 -2.99 12.89 2.05
C PHE A 155 -2.52 13.15 0.61
N ASN A 156 -1.38 13.84 0.44
CA ASN A 156 -0.76 13.94 -0.88
C ASN A 156 0.23 12.78 -1.12
N ALA A 157 1.13 12.53 -0.16
CA ALA A 157 2.02 11.37 -0.17
C ALA A 157 2.35 10.96 1.28
N PRO A 158 1.46 10.18 1.94
CA PRO A 158 1.74 9.71 3.30
C PRO A 158 2.91 8.72 3.25
N THR A 159 3.92 8.93 4.10
CA THR A 159 5.12 8.09 4.16
C THR A 159 5.41 7.56 5.56
N GLY A 160 5.89 8.38 6.48
CA GLY A 160 6.16 7.96 7.84
C GLY A 160 4.91 7.90 8.70
N ILE A 161 4.84 6.91 9.57
CA ILE A 161 3.78 6.74 10.58
C ILE A 161 4.42 6.55 11.94
N ALA A 162 3.95 7.29 12.93
CA ALA A 162 4.17 6.99 14.34
C ALA A 162 2.83 6.89 15.06
N VAL A 163 2.73 6.04 16.09
CA VAL A 163 1.49 5.80 16.84
C VAL A 163 1.77 6.04 18.33
N ASP A 164 0.96 6.88 18.99
CA ASP A 164 1.10 7.08 20.43
C ASP A 164 0.38 5.98 21.24
N ALA A 165 0.62 5.96 22.54
CA ALA A 165 0.05 4.96 23.45
C ALA A 165 -1.50 5.00 23.51
N THR A 166 -2.12 6.11 23.10
CA THR A 166 -3.57 6.26 23.04
C THR A 166 -4.15 5.84 21.69
N GLY A 167 -3.29 5.58 20.68
CA GLY A 167 -3.71 5.16 19.34
C GLY A 167 -3.87 6.30 18.34
N ASN A 168 -3.47 7.55 18.68
CA ASN A 168 -3.40 8.60 17.68
C ASN A 168 -2.25 8.32 16.71
N LEU A 169 -2.48 8.63 15.44
CA LEU A 169 -1.48 8.47 14.39
C LEU A 169 -0.84 9.83 14.08
N PHE A 170 0.45 9.80 13.84
CA PHE A 170 1.19 10.94 13.30
C PHE A 170 1.75 10.54 11.94
N ILE A 171 1.50 11.37 10.94
CA ILE A 171 1.76 11.06 9.53
C ILE A 171 2.62 12.17 8.94
N SER A 172 3.74 11.80 8.32
CA SER A 172 4.43 12.70 7.42
C SER A 172 3.78 12.65 6.04
N ASP A 173 3.39 13.78 5.51
CA ASP A 173 2.96 13.95 4.13
C ASP A 173 4.13 14.57 3.35
N SER A 174 4.91 13.68 2.72
CA SER A 174 6.21 14.07 2.16
C SER A 174 6.08 15.07 1.01
N SER A 175 5.09 14.90 0.13
CA SER A 175 4.85 15.83 -0.98
C SER A 175 4.19 17.14 -0.56
N ASP A 176 3.49 17.14 0.56
CA ASP A 176 2.83 18.32 1.10
C ASP A 176 3.70 19.06 2.13
N HIS A 177 4.87 18.49 2.46
CA HIS A 177 5.85 19.05 3.39
C HIS A 177 5.29 19.30 4.79
N THR A 178 4.41 18.40 5.27
CA THR A 178 3.66 18.60 6.52
C THR A 178 3.67 17.37 7.42
N ILE A 179 3.39 17.61 8.69
CA ILE A 179 3.13 16.57 9.70
C ILE A 179 1.70 16.70 10.18
N TRP A 180 0.95 15.62 10.11
CA TRP A 180 -0.45 15.52 10.49
C TRP A 180 -0.64 14.65 11.71
N LYS A 181 -1.67 14.95 12.50
CA LYS A 181 -2.21 14.07 13.53
C LYS A 181 -3.57 13.56 13.08
N VAL A 182 -3.81 12.25 13.22
CA VAL A 182 -5.11 11.61 13.04
C VAL A 182 -5.51 10.99 14.37
N SER A 183 -6.64 11.43 14.92
CA SER A 183 -7.14 10.93 16.20
C SER A 183 -7.66 9.50 16.07
N THR A 184 -7.97 8.85 17.20
CA THR A 184 -8.63 7.54 17.26
C THR A 184 -10.05 7.54 16.65
N THR A 185 -10.63 8.72 16.44
CA THR A 185 -11.90 8.91 15.72
C THR A 185 -11.68 9.33 14.27
N ASN A 186 -10.46 9.13 13.72
CA ASN A 186 -10.06 9.46 12.37
C ASN A 186 -10.16 10.95 11.98
N GLN A 187 -10.18 11.87 12.97
CA GLN A 187 -10.11 13.31 12.72
C GLN A 187 -8.67 13.70 12.36
N LYS A 188 -8.48 14.21 11.15
CA LYS A 188 -7.18 14.69 10.64
C LYS A 188 -6.98 16.16 11.02
N THR A 189 -5.88 16.49 11.68
CA THR A 189 -5.47 17.85 12.03
C THR A 189 -4.02 18.11 11.66
N LEU A 190 -3.73 19.28 11.10
CA LEU A 190 -2.36 19.68 10.81
C LEU A 190 -1.62 19.97 12.13
N LEU A 191 -0.49 19.28 12.34
CA LEU A 191 0.36 19.52 13.51
C LEU A 191 1.44 20.55 13.23
N ALA A 192 2.18 20.41 12.11
CA ALA A 192 3.23 21.35 11.73
C ALA A 192 3.55 21.29 10.23
N GLY A 193 4.15 22.36 9.71
CA GLY A 193 4.46 22.55 8.31
C GLY A 193 3.39 23.36 7.58
N SER A 194 3.68 23.81 6.36
CA SER A 194 2.71 24.51 5.51
C SER A 194 2.52 23.76 4.20
N PRO A 195 1.29 23.37 3.88
CA PRO A 195 0.98 22.58 2.69
C PRO A 195 1.55 23.19 1.40
N GLY A 196 2.30 22.37 0.65
CA GLY A 196 2.92 22.75 -0.62
C GLY A 196 4.07 23.76 -0.54
N LEU A 197 4.52 24.13 0.66
CA LEU A 197 5.60 25.13 0.85
C LEU A 197 6.82 24.48 1.53
N PRO A 198 7.80 23.97 0.76
CA PRO A 198 9.02 23.42 1.32
C PRO A 198 9.88 24.49 2.00
N GLY A 199 10.72 24.09 2.94
CA GLY A 199 11.67 24.93 3.63
C GLY A 199 12.24 24.26 4.87
N SER A 200 13.06 24.98 5.65
CA SER A 200 13.78 24.44 6.81
C SER A 200 13.58 25.25 8.09
N THR A 201 12.65 26.20 8.09
CA THR A 201 12.43 27.11 9.22
C THR A 201 11.86 26.38 10.42
N ASP A 202 12.47 26.56 11.59
CA ASP A 202 11.88 26.23 12.88
C ASP A 202 10.71 27.15 13.19
N GLY A 203 9.78 26.72 14.03
CA GLY A 203 8.59 27.52 14.34
C GLY A 203 7.45 26.69 14.90
N THR A 204 6.23 27.25 14.93
CA THR A 204 5.05 26.56 15.45
C THR A 204 3.98 26.41 14.39
N GLY A 205 3.42 25.21 14.25
CA GLY A 205 2.32 24.91 13.35
C GLY A 205 2.64 25.33 11.90
N LEU A 206 1.81 26.19 11.31
CA LEU A 206 2.00 26.74 9.97
C LEU A 206 3.25 27.63 9.81
N GLY A 207 3.87 28.09 10.89
CA GLY A 207 5.12 28.88 10.86
C GLY A 207 6.37 28.02 10.59
N ALA A 208 6.31 26.73 10.86
CA ALA A 208 7.40 25.79 10.57
C ALA A 208 7.39 25.39 9.09
N ARG A 209 8.56 24.92 8.62
CA ARG A 209 8.73 24.36 7.27
C ARG A 209 9.50 23.07 7.33
N PHE A 210 9.13 22.14 6.46
CA PHE A 210 9.86 20.92 6.16
C PHE A 210 10.11 20.82 4.65
N ASN A 211 10.99 19.92 4.26
CA ASN A 211 11.21 19.58 2.87
C ASN A 211 11.24 18.07 2.72
N ASN A 212 10.16 17.51 2.18
CA ASN A 212 10.02 16.07 1.99
C ASN A 212 10.26 15.27 3.29
N PRO A 213 9.52 15.54 4.40
CA PRO A 213 9.66 14.79 5.65
C PRO A 213 9.21 13.34 5.44
N ASN A 214 10.01 12.37 5.92
CA ASN A 214 9.70 10.94 5.76
C ASN A 214 9.53 10.25 7.12
N GLY A 215 10.56 9.62 7.65
CA GLY A 215 10.47 8.82 8.86
C GLY A 215 10.03 9.62 10.09
N LEU A 216 9.18 9.00 10.89
CA LEU A 216 8.70 9.51 12.17
C LEU A 216 8.97 8.50 13.28
N ALA A 217 9.34 8.97 14.45
CA ALA A 217 9.37 8.18 15.68
C ALA A 217 8.95 9.06 16.87
N LEU A 218 8.40 8.47 17.93
CA LEU A 218 8.11 9.16 19.18
C LEU A 218 9.29 9.04 20.14
N ASP A 219 9.67 10.16 20.78
CA ASP A 219 10.59 10.14 21.90
C ASP A 219 9.86 9.74 23.20
N PRO A 220 10.59 9.38 24.28
CA PRO A 220 9.95 9.00 25.55
C PRO A 220 9.08 10.09 26.18
N ALA A 221 9.24 11.36 25.79
CA ALA A 221 8.40 12.47 26.24
C ALA A 221 7.14 12.65 25.35
N GLY A 222 6.95 11.82 24.33
CA GLY A 222 5.83 11.87 23.40
C GLY A 222 5.96 12.91 22.30
N ASN A 223 7.13 13.53 22.10
CA ASN A 223 7.36 14.38 20.95
C ASN A 223 7.73 13.53 19.73
N LEU A 224 7.48 14.05 18.55
CA LEU A 224 7.93 13.42 17.31
C LEU A 224 9.37 13.80 17.00
N VAL A 225 10.15 12.81 16.59
CA VAL A 225 11.39 12.98 15.85
C VAL A 225 11.09 12.75 14.38
N VAL A 226 11.52 13.66 13.53
CA VAL A 226 11.20 13.71 12.10
C VAL A 226 12.47 13.71 11.28
N ALA A 227 12.61 12.79 10.35
CA ALA A 227 13.61 12.86 9.29
C ALA A 227 13.13 13.85 8.22
N ASP A 228 13.67 15.05 8.24
CA ASP A 228 13.41 16.12 7.27
C ASP A 228 14.34 15.92 6.06
N THR A 229 14.01 14.91 5.28
CA THR A 229 14.88 14.25 4.31
C THR A 229 15.48 15.19 3.28
N GLY A 230 14.66 16.05 2.68
CA GLY A 230 15.11 17.02 1.68
C GLY A 230 15.91 18.18 2.25
N ASN A 231 15.87 18.37 3.57
CA ASN A 231 16.72 19.34 4.28
C ASN A 231 17.98 18.71 4.88
N HIS A 232 18.13 17.40 4.84
CA HIS A 232 19.25 16.67 5.45
C HIS A 232 19.38 16.93 6.96
N THR A 233 18.24 17.04 7.67
CA THR A 233 18.18 17.34 9.10
C THR A 233 17.26 16.40 9.86
N ILE A 234 17.49 16.31 11.17
CA ILE A 234 16.59 15.65 12.11
C ILE A 234 15.92 16.74 12.93
N ARG A 235 14.58 16.72 12.95
CA ARG A 235 13.76 17.73 13.62
C ARG A 235 12.99 17.10 14.78
N ARG A 236 12.65 17.89 15.79
CA ARG A 236 11.68 17.55 16.84
C ARG A 236 10.40 18.34 16.63
N VAL A 237 9.25 17.71 16.80
CA VAL A 237 7.93 18.35 16.81
C VAL A 237 7.23 18.00 18.11
N THR A 238 6.90 19.00 18.93
CA THR A 238 6.13 18.77 20.16
C THR A 238 4.67 18.49 19.85
N GLN A 239 3.92 17.96 20.84
CA GLN A 239 2.47 17.75 20.72
C GLN A 239 1.70 19.06 20.44
N GLY A 240 2.27 20.24 20.79
CA GLY A 240 1.73 21.56 20.46
C GLY A 240 2.20 22.11 19.10
N GLY A 241 2.91 21.30 18.28
CA GLY A 241 3.34 21.70 16.93
C GLY A 241 4.58 22.61 16.90
N VAL A 242 5.33 22.75 18.00
CA VAL A 242 6.61 23.49 17.99
C VAL A 242 7.68 22.61 17.34
N VAL A 243 8.32 23.13 16.31
CA VAL A 243 9.38 22.46 15.53
C VAL A 243 10.74 23.07 15.86
N THR A 244 11.73 22.21 16.16
CA THR A 244 13.13 22.58 16.37
C THR A 244 14.06 21.60 15.67
N THR A 245 15.20 22.11 15.18
CA THR A 245 16.24 21.27 14.57
C THR A 245 17.10 20.62 15.66
N LEU A 246 17.22 19.28 15.65
CA LEU A 246 18.05 18.51 16.58
C LEU A 246 19.49 18.31 16.07
N ALA A 247 19.64 18.00 14.79
CA ALA A 247 20.95 17.74 14.17
C ALA A 247 20.90 17.91 12.64
N GLY A 248 22.07 18.07 12.03
CA GLY A 248 22.23 18.36 10.62
C GLY A 248 22.25 19.86 10.33
N SER A 249 22.47 20.22 9.06
CA SER A 249 22.44 21.61 8.60
C SER A 249 21.59 21.69 7.34
N PRO A 250 20.54 22.53 7.33
CA PRO A 250 19.61 22.60 6.22
C PRO A 250 20.29 22.85 4.87
N GLY A 251 19.98 22.01 3.86
CA GLY A 251 20.52 22.12 2.51
C GLY A 251 21.98 21.69 2.35
N LEU A 252 22.64 21.23 3.41
CA LEU A 252 24.04 20.78 3.36
C LEU A 252 24.14 19.28 3.63
N SER A 253 24.16 18.48 2.57
CA SER A 253 24.39 17.04 2.67
C SER A 253 25.83 16.70 3.05
N GLY A 254 26.03 15.52 3.63
CA GLY A 254 27.34 14.98 3.97
C GLY A 254 27.26 13.84 4.98
N SER A 255 28.40 13.34 5.44
CA SER A 255 28.51 12.19 6.36
C SER A 255 29.29 12.49 7.64
N ALA A 256 29.57 13.76 7.93
CA ALA A 256 30.36 14.13 9.10
C ALA A 256 29.63 13.78 10.40
N ASP A 257 30.39 13.24 11.37
CA ASP A 257 29.97 13.03 12.75
C ASP A 257 30.20 14.32 13.58
N GLY A 258 29.71 14.36 14.80
CA GLY A 258 29.91 15.43 15.76
C GLY A 258 28.61 16.07 16.26
N THR A 259 28.73 17.20 16.97
CA THR A 259 27.57 17.93 17.49
C THR A 259 27.16 19.04 16.53
N ALA A 260 27.99 20.03 16.31
CA ALA A 260 27.68 21.20 15.47
C ALA A 260 27.97 20.97 13.99
N LEU A 261 28.87 20.05 13.67
CA LEU A 261 29.31 19.76 12.29
C LEU A 261 28.65 18.54 11.66
N ALA A 262 27.76 17.88 12.39
CA ALA A 262 27.08 16.71 11.88
C ALA A 262 26.34 17.01 10.57
N ARG A 263 26.43 16.07 9.64
CA ARG A 263 25.74 16.11 8.33
C ARG A 263 25.09 14.78 8.07
N PHE A 264 23.97 14.82 7.36
CA PHE A 264 23.28 13.67 6.81
C PHE A 264 23.12 13.83 5.30
N ASN A 265 22.78 12.74 4.62
CA ASN A 265 22.46 12.79 3.21
C ASN A 265 21.16 11.98 2.95
N GLY A 266 20.04 12.66 2.88
CA GLY A 266 18.73 12.05 2.73
C GLY A 266 18.38 11.10 3.89
N PRO A 267 18.40 11.55 5.17
CA PRO A 267 17.98 10.71 6.29
C PRO A 267 16.50 10.30 6.09
N PHE A 268 16.19 9.00 6.32
CA PHE A 268 14.85 8.48 6.05
C PHE A 268 14.22 7.85 7.30
N GLY A 269 14.52 6.60 7.63
CA GLY A 269 13.94 5.89 8.76
C GLY A 269 14.55 6.30 10.09
N LEU A 270 13.73 6.26 11.14
CA LEU A 270 14.10 6.59 12.51
C LEU A 270 13.65 5.51 13.49
N ALA A 271 14.46 5.26 14.51
CA ALA A 271 14.05 4.52 15.69
C ALA A 271 14.62 5.21 16.95
N VAL A 272 13.81 5.33 17.99
CA VAL A 272 14.20 6.01 19.24
C VAL A 272 14.34 4.98 20.35
N ASP A 273 15.42 5.05 21.12
CA ASP A 273 15.60 4.19 22.28
C ASP A 273 14.91 4.74 23.55
N ALA A 274 14.88 3.94 24.60
CA ALA A 274 14.22 4.28 25.85
C ALA A 274 14.86 5.49 26.57
N THR A 275 16.08 5.90 26.21
CA THR A 275 16.78 7.04 26.76
C THR A 275 16.56 8.32 25.94
N GLY A 276 15.96 8.22 24.75
CA GLY A 276 15.76 9.32 23.81
C GLY A 276 16.87 9.45 22.75
N GLY A 277 17.81 8.49 22.68
CA GLY A 277 18.77 8.36 21.60
C GLY A 277 18.08 7.94 20.31
N VAL A 278 18.53 8.46 19.16
CA VAL A 278 17.86 8.27 17.86
C VAL A 278 18.78 7.54 16.90
N TYR A 279 18.37 6.36 16.44
CA TYR A 279 18.97 5.69 15.29
C TYR A 279 18.37 6.28 14.00
N ILE A 280 19.21 6.53 13.02
CA ILE A 280 18.86 7.25 11.78
C ILE A 280 19.41 6.45 10.61
N ALA A 281 18.56 6.04 9.69
CA ALA A 281 18.97 5.55 8.38
C ALA A 281 19.42 6.77 7.53
N ASP A 282 20.71 6.94 7.39
CA ASP A 282 21.33 7.99 6.57
C ASP A 282 21.49 7.45 5.14
N THR A 283 20.36 7.38 4.47
CA THR A 283 20.07 6.52 3.31
C THR A 283 21.06 6.68 2.17
N GLN A 284 21.31 7.91 1.74
CA GLN A 284 22.22 8.17 0.62
C GLN A 284 23.71 8.12 1.02
N ASN A 285 24.00 8.07 2.33
CA ASN A 285 25.32 7.76 2.84
C ASN A 285 25.55 6.26 3.05
N HIS A 286 24.50 5.43 2.89
CA HIS A 286 24.55 3.98 3.11
C HIS A 286 24.98 3.58 4.51
N THR A 287 24.60 4.38 5.52
CA THR A 287 25.00 4.20 6.93
C THR A 287 23.80 4.27 7.87
N ILE A 288 23.97 3.69 9.05
CA ILE A 288 23.11 3.91 10.19
C ILE A 288 23.87 4.83 11.17
N ARG A 289 23.23 5.96 11.52
CA ARG A 289 23.80 6.95 12.43
C ARG A 289 23.08 6.90 13.78
N PHE A 290 23.72 7.36 14.81
CA PHE A 290 23.14 7.50 16.15
C PHE A 290 23.29 8.95 16.64
N LEU A 291 22.17 9.58 16.96
CA LEU A 291 22.10 10.89 17.60
C LEU A 291 21.85 10.69 19.10
N ALA A 292 22.84 10.96 19.90
CA ALA A 292 22.74 10.89 21.35
C ALA A 292 21.91 12.06 21.91
N VAL A 293 21.36 11.90 23.12
CA VAL A 293 20.54 12.93 23.81
C VAL A 293 21.27 14.27 23.99
N ASN A 294 22.58 14.24 24.10
CA ASN A 294 23.43 15.44 24.18
C ASN A 294 23.64 16.14 22.82
N GLY A 295 23.03 15.66 21.74
CA GLY A 295 23.12 16.22 20.39
C GLY A 295 24.33 15.73 19.58
N THR A 296 25.14 14.80 20.10
CA THR A 296 26.27 14.24 19.34
C THR A 296 25.78 13.16 18.35
N VAL A 297 26.18 13.32 17.10
CA VAL A 297 25.94 12.32 16.05
C VAL A 297 27.20 11.49 15.85
N SER A 298 27.04 10.18 15.75
CA SER A 298 28.10 9.23 15.42
C SER A 298 27.60 8.21 14.38
N THR A 299 28.52 7.63 13.62
CA THR A 299 28.22 6.51 12.73
C THR A 299 28.13 5.23 13.54
N PHE A 300 26.95 4.60 13.58
CA PHE A 300 26.71 3.34 14.32
C PHE A 300 27.11 2.11 13.49
N ALA A 301 26.74 2.09 12.20
CA ALA A 301 27.10 1.00 11.28
C ALA A 301 27.12 1.49 9.82
N GLY A 302 27.90 0.81 9.00
CA GLY A 302 28.14 1.17 7.61
C GLY A 302 29.38 2.05 7.45
N THR A 303 29.81 2.22 6.20
CA THR A 303 30.88 3.15 5.80
C THR A 303 30.29 4.08 4.76
N ALA A 304 30.38 5.39 5.03
CA ALA A 304 29.79 6.40 4.17
C ALA A 304 30.26 6.28 2.72
N LEU A 305 29.32 6.44 1.78
CA LEU A 305 29.51 6.37 0.32
C LEU A 305 30.12 5.04 -0.17
N SER A 306 29.99 3.97 0.62
CA SER A 306 30.49 2.63 0.28
C SER A 306 29.34 1.62 0.30
N PRO A 307 28.48 1.62 -0.74
CA PRO A 307 27.32 0.70 -0.80
C PRO A 307 27.78 -0.76 -0.91
N GLY A 308 26.96 -1.70 -0.42
CA GLY A 308 27.23 -3.13 -0.54
C GLY A 308 26.40 -3.97 0.40
N LEU A 309 26.58 -5.29 0.32
CA LEU A 309 25.95 -6.30 1.16
C LEU A 309 27.03 -7.05 1.95
N VAL A 310 27.54 -6.43 3.02
CA VAL A 310 28.58 -7.03 3.86
C VAL A 310 28.09 -7.10 5.30
N ASN A 311 28.12 -8.30 5.89
CA ASN A 311 27.91 -8.54 7.31
C ASN A 311 29.22 -8.32 8.09
N GLY A 312 29.13 -8.11 9.40
CA GLY A 312 30.28 -7.99 10.29
C GLY A 312 30.18 -6.81 11.25
N PRO A 313 31.29 -6.41 11.92
CA PRO A 313 31.31 -5.24 12.80
C PRO A 313 30.84 -3.97 12.08
N GLY A 314 30.15 -3.10 12.81
CA GLY A 314 29.52 -1.91 12.25
C GLY A 314 30.38 -1.11 11.27
N ALA A 315 31.63 -0.85 11.62
CA ALA A 315 32.55 -0.09 10.76
C ALA A 315 32.92 -0.78 9.44
N SER A 316 32.84 -2.12 9.35
CA SER A 316 33.13 -2.90 8.16
C SER A 316 31.88 -3.35 7.40
N ALA A 317 30.72 -3.30 8.03
CA ALA A 317 29.45 -3.63 7.39
C ALA A 317 29.13 -2.66 6.24
N ARG A 318 28.32 -3.13 5.30
CA ARG A 318 27.83 -2.32 4.17
C ARG A 318 26.35 -2.50 3.99
N PHE A 319 25.70 -1.42 3.61
CA PHE A 319 24.28 -1.35 3.24
C PHE A 319 24.15 -0.70 1.85
N VAL A 320 22.97 -0.82 1.25
CA VAL A 320 22.60 -0.05 0.06
C VAL A 320 21.30 0.69 0.35
N GLU A 321 21.40 2.00 0.54
CA GLU A 321 20.23 2.85 0.79
C GLU A 321 19.32 2.30 1.91
N PRO A 322 19.84 2.09 3.15
CA PRO A 322 19.01 1.61 4.25
C PRO A 322 17.88 2.62 4.52
N ASN A 323 16.64 2.12 4.67
CA ASN A 323 15.45 2.95 4.85
C ASN A 323 14.83 2.72 6.24
N GLY A 324 13.80 1.87 6.36
CA GLY A 324 13.06 1.67 7.59
C GLY A 324 13.90 1.09 8.72
N LEU A 325 13.64 1.54 9.94
CA LEU A 325 14.28 1.07 11.17
C LEU A 325 13.23 0.64 12.19
N ALA A 326 13.49 -0.46 12.90
CA ALA A 326 12.71 -0.86 14.08
C ALA A 326 13.65 -1.35 15.18
N LEU A 327 13.52 -0.79 16.38
CA LEU A 327 14.34 -1.14 17.54
C LEU A 327 13.57 -2.12 18.44
N ALA A 328 14.17 -3.27 18.71
CA ALA A 328 13.61 -4.26 19.62
C ALA A 328 13.94 -3.93 21.09
N PRO A 329 13.14 -4.41 22.06
CA PRO A 329 13.41 -4.17 23.50
C PRO A 329 14.76 -4.70 23.99
N ASN A 330 15.32 -5.70 23.32
CA ASN A 330 16.65 -6.24 23.62
C ASN A 330 17.79 -5.41 23.00
N GLY A 331 17.48 -4.28 22.35
CA GLY A 331 18.43 -3.39 21.71
C GLY A 331 18.85 -3.82 20.29
N THR A 332 18.32 -4.89 19.73
CA THR A 332 18.53 -5.24 18.32
C THR A 332 17.83 -4.23 17.42
N LEU A 333 18.56 -3.61 16.51
CA LEU A 333 18.02 -2.71 15.49
C LEU A 333 17.83 -3.49 14.19
N TYR A 334 16.59 -3.59 13.73
CA TYR A 334 16.28 -4.11 12.40
C TYR A 334 16.29 -2.99 11.37
N VAL A 335 16.77 -3.30 10.18
CA VAL A 335 16.97 -2.35 9.07
C VAL A 335 16.40 -2.92 7.79
N ALA A 336 15.50 -2.20 7.13
CA ALA A 336 15.15 -2.46 5.74
C ALA A 336 16.31 -1.97 4.86
N ASP A 337 17.15 -2.89 4.40
CA ASP A 337 18.28 -2.63 3.52
C ASP A 337 17.75 -2.57 2.09
N TYR A 338 17.13 -1.42 1.76
CA TYR A 338 16.27 -1.20 0.61
C TYR A 338 16.92 -1.65 -0.70
N GLY A 339 18.10 -1.12 -1.04
CA GLY A 339 18.76 -1.46 -2.29
C GLY A 339 19.31 -2.89 -2.33
N ASN A 340 19.49 -3.54 -1.17
CA ASN A 340 19.84 -4.96 -1.07
C ASN A 340 18.62 -5.88 -1.01
N SER A 341 17.39 -5.35 -0.99
CA SER A 341 16.15 -6.11 -0.96
C SER A 341 16.10 -7.17 0.15
N CYS A 342 16.60 -6.85 1.35
CA CYS A 342 16.61 -7.74 2.50
C CYS A 342 16.45 -6.96 3.83
N ILE A 343 16.23 -7.70 4.92
CA ILE A 343 16.18 -7.15 6.27
C ILE A 343 17.47 -7.53 7.01
N ARG A 344 18.15 -6.51 7.57
CA ARG A 344 19.36 -6.70 8.37
C ARG A 344 19.04 -6.54 9.85
N ALA A 345 19.82 -7.17 10.69
CA ALA A 345 19.80 -6.98 12.14
C ALA A 345 21.16 -6.46 12.61
N ILE A 346 21.13 -5.46 13.49
CA ILE A 346 22.31 -4.88 14.13
C ILE A 346 22.18 -5.11 15.63
N SER A 347 23.12 -5.83 16.23
CA SER A 347 23.13 -6.04 17.68
C SER A 347 23.51 -4.75 18.42
N PRO A 348 23.27 -4.64 19.77
CA PRO A 348 23.75 -3.52 20.56
C PRO A 348 25.27 -3.30 20.48
N ALA A 349 26.05 -4.33 20.18
CA ALA A 349 27.49 -4.24 19.94
C ALA A 349 27.85 -3.86 18.49
N ALA A 350 26.89 -3.35 17.72
CA ALA A 350 27.04 -2.96 16.31
C ALA A 350 27.47 -4.11 15.37
N LEU A 351 27.19 -5.38 15.71
CA LEU A 351 27.40 -6.49 14.78
C LEU A 351 26.21 -6.58 13.82
N VAL A 352 26.48 -6.48 12.52
CA VAL A 352 25.48 -6.53 11.45
C VAL A 352 25.41 -7.92 10.86
N THR A 353 24.17 -8.44 10.71
CA THR A 353 23.86 -9.72 10.06
C THR A 353 22.70 -9.54 9.09
N THR A 354 22.56 -10.41 8.10
CA THR A 354 21.32 -10.52 7.34
C THR A 354 20.31 -11.32 8.17
N PHE A 355 19.20 -10.69 8.53
CA PHE A 355 18.15 -11.33 9.35
C PHE A 355 17.18 -12.14 8.49
N SER A 356 16.73 -11.58 7.36
CA SER A 356 15.77 -12.24 6.47
C SER A 356 15.87 -11.69 5.05
N GLY A 357 15.65 -12.57 4.07
CA GLY A 357 15.69 -12.29 2.65
C GLY A 357 17.00 -12.67 1.96
N GLN A 358 16.92 -13.05 0.69
CA GLN A 358 18.10 -13.29 -0.16
C GLN A 358 18.65 -11.94 -0.63
N GLY A 359 19.57 -11.36 0.14
CA GLY A 359 20.13 -10.06 -0.17
C GLY A 359 20.73 -9.98 -1.59
N GLY A 360 20.40 -8.91 -2.31
CA GLY A 360 20.80 -8.69 -3.69
C GLY A 360 19.95 -9.42 -4.75
N LEU A 361 18.95 -10.18 -4.35
CA LEU A 361 18.03 -10.88 -5.25
C LEU A 361 16.58 -10.41 -4.99
N PRO A 362 16.13 -9.36 -5.71
CA PRO A 362 14.75 -8.89 -5.56
C PRO A 362 13.75 -9.95 -6.04
N GLY A 363 12.60 -10.06 -5.35
CA GLY A 363 11.54 -10.99 -5.70
C GLY A 363 10.36 -10.94 -4.73
N PHE A 364 9.39 -11.82 -4.95
CA PHE A 364 8.16 -11.92 -4.17
C PHE A 364 7.95 -13.37 -3.72
N LEU A 365 8.78 -13.84 -2.80
CA LEU A 365 8.75 -15.22 -2.33
C LEU A 365 8.69 -15.28 -0.80
N ASP A 366 7.74 -16.05 -0.27
CA ASP A 366 7.68 -16.46 1.13
C ASP A 366 8.70 -17.55 1.40
N GLY A 367 9.07 -17.74 2.65
CA GLY A 367 9.99 -18.83 3.03
C GLY A 367 10.83 -18.52 4.25
N GLY A 368 11.81 -19.39 4.52
CA GLY A 368 12.77 -19.20 5.62
C GLY A 368 13.67 -17.98 5.41
N ALA A 369 14.40 -17.62 6.46
CA ALA A 369 15.25 -16.42 6.51
C ALA A 369 16.20 -16.24 5.32
N THR A 370 16.72 -17.35 4.76
CA THR A 370 17.69 -17.34 3.66
C THR A 370 17.08 -17.61 2.28
N THR A 371 15.79 -17.90 2.19
CA THR A 371 15.11 -18.27 0.94
C THR A 371 14.04 -17.28 0.52
N ALA A 372 13.48 -16.53 1.47
CA ALA A 372 12.50 -15.48 1.19
C ALA A 372 13.11 -14.38 0.32
N GLN A 373 12.25 -13.69 -0.45
CA GLN A 373 12.66 -12.56 -1.28
C GLN A 373 11.73 -11.38 -1.06
N PHE A 374 12.32 -10.19 -1.06
CA PHE A 374 11.65 -8.90 -1.01
C PHE A 374 12.01 -8.10 -2.27
N HIS A 375 11.27 -7.04 -2.53
CA HIS A 375 11.61 -6.10 -3.58
C HIS A 375 11.57 -4.67 -3.06
N LEU A 376 12.76 -4.13 -2.77
CA LEU A 376 12.96 -2.77 -2.29
C LEU A 376 12.03 -2.44 -1.08
N PRO A 377 12.18 -3.16 0.06
CA PRO A 377 11.37 -2.91 1.26
C PRO A 377 11.71 -1.54 1.85
N VAL A 378 10.68 -0.70 2.12
CA VAL A 378 10.89 0.67 2.58
C VAL A 378 10.72 0.79 4.09
N ALA A 379 9.65 0.29 4.66
CA ALA A 379 9.37 0.48 6.08
C ALA A 379 9.23 -0.86 6.81
N ILE A 380 9.61 -0.82 8.08
CA ILE A 380 9.45 -1.95 9.00
C ILE A 380 8.87 -1.48 10.33
N ALA A 381 8.05 -2.31 10.95
CA ALA A 381 7.55 -2.10 12.30
C ALA A 381 7.67 -3.40 13.10
N LEU A 382 7.99 -3.27 14.39
CA LEU A 382 8.03 -4.39 15.33
C LEU A 382 6.79 -4.30 16.23
N ASP A 383 6.04 -5.36 16.36
CA ASP A 383 4.94 -5.42 17.31
C ASP A 383 5.38 -5.94 18.69
N ALA A 384 4.48 -5.86 19.68
CA ALA A 384 4.76 -6.27 21.05
C ALA A 384 5.04 -7.79 21.19
N THR A 385 4.74 -8.60 20.19
CA THR A 385 4.98 -10.05 20.18
C THR A 385 6.31 -10.42 19.56
N GLY A 386 7.05 -9.44 19.01
CA GLY A 386 8.33 -9.64 18.34
C GLY A 386 8.20 -9.99 16.86
N ILE A 387 7.02 -9.85 16.28
CA ILE A 387 6.79 -9.99 14.84
C ILE A 387 7.24 -8.70 14.14
N LEU A 388 8.04 -8.84 13.09
CA LEU A 388 8.37 -7.77 12.18
C LEU A 388 7.38 -7.70 11.02
N TRP A 389 6.87 -6.51 10.78
CA TRP A 389 5.99 -6.18 9.67
C TRP A 389 6.75 -5.33 8.66
N VAL A 390 6.70 -5.68 7.39
CA VAL A 390 7.49 -5.08 6.32
C VAL A 390 6.56 -4.55 5.24
N ALA A 391 6.69 -3.28 4.91
CA ALA A 391 6.16 -2.72 3.67
C ALA A 391 7.13 -3.12 2.53
N ASP A 392 6.77 -4.18 1.83
CA ASP A 392 7.48 -4.73 0.66
C ASP A 392 7.04 -3.95 -0.58
N THR A 393 7.52 -2.70 -0.64
CA THR A 393 6.94 -1.57 -1.37
C THR A 393 6.80 -1.84 -2.86
N HIS A 394 7.84 -2.36 -3.53
CA HIS A 394 7.78 -2.65 -4.97
C HIS A 394 7.04 -3.96 -5.30
N ASN A 395 6.70 -4.75 -4.27
CA ASN A 395 5.77 -5.86 -4.40
C ASN A 395 4.33 -5.45 -4.04
N HIS A 396 4.05 -4.18 -3.77
CA HIS A 396 2.71 -3.69 -3.38
C HIS A 396 2.07 -4.55 -2.29
N ALA A 397 2.85 -4.95 -1.29
CA ALA A 397 2.44 -5.95 -0.30
C ALA A 397 2.97 -5.65 1.11
N ILE A 398 2.30 -6.21 2.09
CA ILE A 398 2.75 -6.23 3.48
C ILE A 398 3.15 -7.66 3.84
N ARG A 399 4.39 -7.81 4.33
CA ARG A 399 4.95 -9.11 4.73
C ARG A 399 5.10 -9.16 6.25
N ARG A 400 4.97 -10.36 6.79
CA ARG A 400 5.19 -10.68 8.19
C ARG A 400 6.44 -11.52 8.34
N ILE A 401 7.32 -11.18 9.27
CA ILE A 401 8.52 -11.98 9.59
C ILE A 401 8.43 -12.41 11.05
N THR A 402 8.53 -13.71 11.28
CA THR A 402 8.59 -14.31 12.62
C THR A 402 9.98 -14.15 13.24
N PRO A 403 10.14 -14.30 14.57
CA PRO A 403 11.43 -14.10 15.25
C PRO A 403 12.58 -15.00 14.73
N ASP A 404 12.28 -16.10 14.07
CA ASP A 404 13.25 -16.98 13.41
C ASP A 404 13.63 -16.52 11.98
N GLY A 405 13.05 -15.41 11.51
CA GLY A 405 13.30 -14.84 10.19
C GLY A 405 12.43 -15.42 9.07
N THR A 406 11.45 -16.28 9.36
CA THR A 406 10.54 -16.82 8.34
C THR A 406 9.54 -15.76 7.88
N VAL A 407 9.36 -15.64 6.56
CA VAL A 407 8.54 -14.61 5.90
C VAL A 407 7.24 -15.21 5.39
N PHE A 408 6.15 -14.47 5.60
CA PHE A 408 4.81 -14.79 5.09
C PHE A 408 4.19 -13.55 4.45
N LEU A 409 3.47 -13.75 3.36
CA LEU A 409 2.59 -12.73 2.81
C LEU A 409 1.42 -12.49 3.77
N MET A 410 1.19 -11.23 4.12
CA MET A 410 0.09 -10.84 5.00
C MET A 410 -1.07 -10.21 4.23
N ALA A 411 -0.76 -9.27 3.34
CA ALA A 411 -1.75 -8.64 2.48
C ALA A 411 -1.08 -8.04 1.23
N GLY A 412 -1.85 -7.92 0.16
CA GLY A 412 -1.38 -7.51 -1.16
C GLY A 412 -1.22 -8.69 -2.10
N SER A 413 -1.14 -8.44 -3.40
CA SER A 413 -1.10 -9.50 -4.43
C SER A 413 0.12 -9.44 -5.35
N GLY A 414 1.03 -8.49 -5.15
CA GLY A 414 2.12 -8.20 -6.08
C GLY A 414 1.75 -7.21 -7.18
N PHE A 415 0.50 -6.74 -7.22
CA PHE A 415 0.01 -5.77 -8.20
C PHE A 415 -0.50 -4.51 -7.51
N ALA A 416 -0.26 -3.36 -8.14
CA ALA A 416 -0.77 -2.08 -7.66
C ALA A 416 -2.30 -2.00 -7.71
N GLY A 417 -2.91 -1.33 -6.73
CA GLY A 417 -4.34 -1.06 -6.68
C GLY A 417 -4.78 -0.54 -5.32
N ASN A 418 -6.09 -0.25 -5.15
CA ASN A 418 -6.62 0.35 -3.93
C ASN A 418 -7.80 -0.44 -3.31
N ALA A 419 -7.93 -1.73 -3.61
CA ALA A 419 -9.02 -2.54 -3.08
C ALA A 419 -8.81 -2.85 -1.58
N ASP A 420 -9.89 -2.74 -0.79
CA ASP A 420 -9.96 -3.40 0.51
C ASP A 420 -10.22 -4.89 0.33
N GLY A 421 -9.91 -5.69 1.33
CA GLY A 421 -10.13 -7.12 1.24
C GLY A 421 -9.32 -7.92 2.24
N VAL A 422 -9.33 -9.23 2.09
CA VAL A 422 -8.57 -10.15 2.94
C VAL A 422 -7.38 -10.69 2.15
N THR A 423 -6.20 -10.63 2.74
CA THR A 423 -4.94 -11.14 2.17
C THR A 423 -4.71 -10.65 0.72
N THR A 424 -4.70 -11.53 -0.27
CA THR A 424 -4.43 -11.22 -1.68
C THR A 424 -5.56 -10.50 -2.40
N ALA A 425 -6.77 -10.43 -1.82
CA ALA A 425 -7.87 -9.61 -2.35
C ALA A 425 -7.67 -8.11 -2.07
N ALA A 426 -6.88 -7.77 -1.04
CA ALA A 426 -6.46 -6.40 -0.79
C ALA A 426 -5.36 -5.99 -1.78
N LEU A 427 -5.40 -4.73 -2.22
CA LEU A 427 -4.39 -4.17 -3.10
C LEU A 427 -3.85 -2.87 -2.49
N PHE A 428 -2.55 -2.67 -2.63
CA PHE A 428 -1.84 -1.45 -2.26
C PHE A 428 -1.16 -0.84 -3.48
N ASP A 429 -0.77 0.42 -3.38
CA ASP A 429 0.08 1.05 -4.38
C ASP A 429 1.26 1.77 -3.72
N PHE A 430 2.45 1.17 -3.81
CA PHE A 430 3.68 1.62 -3.15
C PHE A 430 3.46 1.93 -1.66
N PRO A 431 3.12 0.95 -0.81
CA PRO A 431 3.05 1.18 0.64
C PRO A 431 4.44 1.53 1.17
N CYS A 432 4.60 2.75 1.76
CA CYS A 432 5.90 3.25 2.22
C CYS A 432 6.01 3.38 3.74
N GLY A 433 4.90 3.35 4.47
CA GLY A 433 4.90 3.43 5.93
C GLY A 433 4.09 2.32 6.57
N ILE A 434 4.54 1.84 7.72
CA ILE A 434 3.82 0.86 8.53
C ILE A 434 4.10 1.08 10.00
N ALA A 435 3.07 0.98 10.83
CA ALA A 435 3.20 1.06 12.28
C ALA A 435 2.20 0.13 12.98
N ALA A 436 2.63 -0.49 14.08
CA ALA A 436 1.74 -1.27 14.93
C ALA A 436 0.97 -0.34 15.88
N THR A 437 -0.30 -0.62 16.08
CA THR A 437 -1.17 0.11 17.02
C THR A 437 -1.23 -0.59 18.37
N PRO A 438 -1.60 0.11 19.45
CA PRO A 438 -1.81 -0.51 20.76
C PRO A 438 -2.86 -1.62 20.76
N SER A 439 -3.81 -1.62 19.81
CA SER A 439 -4.81 -2.69 19.64
C SER A 439 -4.27 -3.95 18.96
N GLY A 440 -3.01 -3.95 18.52
CA GLY A 440 -2.36 -5.04 17.80
C GLY A 440 -2.59 -5.04 16.28
N ASN A 441 -3.40 -4.14 15.75
CA ASN A 441 -3.54 -3.93 14.32
C ASN A 441 -2.37 -3.11 13.77
N LEU A 442 -2.30 -2.99 12.47
CA LEU A 442 -1.31 -2.19 11.76
C LEU A 442 -1.99 -1.05 11.02
N VAL A 443 -1.30 0.08 10.93
CA VAL A 443 -1.66 1.14 10.00
C VAL A 443 -0.59 1.21 8.92
N VAL A 444 -1.03 1.28 7.68
CA VAL A 444 -0.17 1.31 6.47
C VAL A 444 -0.41 2.62 5.75
N ALA A 445 0.65 3.35 5.42
CA ALA A 445 0.62 4.46 4.49
C ALA A 445 0.65 3.89 3.06
N ASP A 446 -0.49 3.87 2.42
CA ASP A 446 -0.69 3.41 1.04
C ASP A 446 -0.44 4.61 0.12
N THR A 447 0.86 4.89 -0.09
CA THR A 447 1.39 6.20 -0.48
C THR A 447 0.84 6.70 -1.82
N TYR A 448 0.83 5.86 -2.85
CA TYR A 448 0.34 6.26 -4.17
C TYR A 448 -1.18 6.16 -4.30
N ASN A 449 -1.85 5.52 -3.35
CA ASN A 449 -3.29 5.64 -3.19
C ASN A 449 -3.69 6.86 -2.33
N HIS A 450 -2.72 7.58 -1.76
CA HIS A 450 -2.94 8.82 -0.98
C HIS A 450 -3.78 8.63 0.29
N ILE A 451 -3.82 7.42 0.86
CA ILE A 451 -4.67 7.05 2.01
C ILE A 451 -3.91 6.24 3.06
N LEU A 452 -4.54 6.12 4.22
CA LEU A 452 -4.14 5.17 5.25
C LEU A 452 -5.03 3.92 5.20
N ARG A 453 -4.41 2.77 5.45
CA ARG A 453 -5.11 1.48 5.54
C ARG A 453 -4.93 0.89 6.93
N ASN A 454 -5.99 0.35 7.48
CA ASN A 454 -5.93 -0.51 8.65
C ASN A 454 -5.78 -1.96 8.20
N LEU A 455 -4.82 -2.68 8.78
CA LEU A 455 -4.57 -4.09 8.52
C LEU A 455 -4.64 -4.86 9.84
N THR A 456 -5.57 -5.80 9.92
CA THR A 456 -5.68 -6.69 11.08
C THR A 456 -4.61 -7.78 11.04
N THR A 457 -4.32 -8.39 12.18
CA THR A 457 -3.41 -9.55 12.26
C THR A 457 -3.93 -10.80 11.53
N THR A 458 -5.18 -10.80 11.09
CA THR A 458 -5.79 -11.86 10.27
C THR A 458 -5.74 -11.55 8.76
N GLY A 459 -5.14 -10.44 8.35
CA GLY A 459 -4.96 -10.06 6.96
C GLY A 459 -6.11 -9.28 6.33
N THR A 460 -7.06 -8.80 7.14
CA THR A 460 -8.13 -7.93 6.63
C THR A 460 -7.64 -6.49 6.52
N VAL A 461 -7.75 -5.93 5.32
CA VAL A 461 -7.39 -4.54 5.00
C VAL A 461 -8.64 -3.71 4.79
N THR A 462 -8.70 -2.56 5.45
CA THR A 462 -9.76 -1.55 5.27
C THR A 462 -9.15 -0.17 5.18
N SER A 463 -9.71 0.69 4.34
CA SER A 463 -9.30 2.09 4.28
C SER A 463 -9.79 2.87 5.50
N LEU A 464 -8.96 3.75 6.05
CA LEU A 464 -9.40 4.67 7.08
C LEU A 464 -10.30 5.75 6.46
N THR A 465 -11.46 5.96 7.06
CA THR A 465 -12.44 6.96 6.61
C THR A 465 -12.69 7.98 7.70
N THR A 466 -12.98 9.22 7.31
CA THR A 466 -13.48 10.24 8.23
C THR A 466 -14.87 9.85 8.73
N PRO A 467 -15.26 10.22 9.96
CA PRO A 467 -16.59 9.99 10.48
C PRO A 467 -17.67 10.60 9.62
#